data_10b59f87d8ff60f9049ca651d4a5bbf4
#
_entry.id   10b59f87d8ff60f9049ca651d4a5bbf4
#
_cell.length_a   1.000
_cell.length_b   1.000
_cell.length_c   1.000
_cell.angle_alpha   90.00
_cell.angle_beta   90.00
_cell.angle_gamma   90.00
#
_symmetry.space_group_name_H-M   'P 1'
#
loop_
_entity.id
_entity.type
_entity.pdbx_description
1 polymer ?
#
loop_
_entity_poly.entity_id
_entity_poly.type
_entity_poly.pdbx_seq_one_letter_code
_entity_poly.pdbx_strand_id
1 'polypeptide(L)'
;MTIEDEVRRATKLLETVMQAAGLTRKELDQRLGAGPGYISQVLTGRMELKFRHILAILRALDVEPSIFFQTLYPGDRPSSDQAVMEEFLKRFQKLGFGASSAPQPPAVDPRELERLVQSAVQAALGDRTDAPAKDSKDLKDPKDAG
;
A
#
# COMPACT_ATOMS: atom_id res chain seq x y z
N MET A 1 10.25 -0.72 -25.05
CA MET A 1 9.63 0.36 -24.28
C MET A 1 10.56 0.70 -23.13
N THR A 2 10.99 1.94 -23.04
CA THR A 2 11.89 2.39 -21.97
C THR A 2 11.09 2.80 -20.73
N ILE A 3 11.74 2.91 -19.57
CA ILE A 3 11.10 3.40 -18.34
C ILE A 3 10.58 4.83 -18.56
N GLU A 4 11.31 5.65 -19.29
CA GLU A 4 10.89 7.02 -19.63
C GLU A 4 9.61 7.04 -20.47
N ASP A 5 9.45 6.10 -21.39
CA ASP A 5 8.22 5.98 -22.19
C ASP A 5 7.03 5.55 -21.31
N GLU A 6 7.25 4.68 -20.35
CA GLU A 6 6.22 4.27 -19.38
C GLU A 6 5.82 5.42 -18.47
N VAL A 7 6.78 6.17 -17.96
CA VAL A 7 6.52 7.38 -17.15
C VAL A 7 5.72 8.40 -17.96
N ARG A 8 6.08 8.60 -19.22
CA ARG A 8 5.37 9.52 -20.12
C ARG A 8 3.93 9.07 -20.38
N ARG A 9 3.71 7.77 -20.56
CA ARG A 9 2.36 7.21 -20.70
C ARG A 9 1.53 7.40 -19.43
N ALA A 10 2.12 7.12 -18.26
CA ALA A 10 1.46 7.33 -16.98
C ALA A 10 1.09 8.79 -16.77
N THR A 11 2.00 9.72 -17.06
CA THR A 11 1.76 11.16 -16.97
C THR A 11 0.63 11.61 -17.89
N LYS A 12 0.63 11.14 -19.13
CA LYS A 12 -0.42 11.47 -20.11
C LYS A 12 -1.79 10.91 -19.66
N LEU A 13 -1.80 9.71 -19.11
CA LEU A 13 -3.03 9.11 -18.60
C LEU A 13 -3.57 9.89 -17.39
N LEU A 14 -2.69 10.31 -16.46
CA LEU A 14 -3.08 11.18 -15.33
C LEU A 14 -3.70 12.50 -15.82
N GLU A 15 -3.09 13.11 -16.82
CA GLU A 15 -3.62 14.34 -17.43
C GLU A 15 -5.00 14.11 -18.08
N THR A 16 -5.16 13.01 -18.80
CA THR A 16 -6.44 12.62 -19.40
C THR A 16 -7.51 12.39 -18.35
N VAL A 17 -7.20 11.69 -17.28
CA VAL A 17 -8.14 11.44 -16.17
C VAL A 17 -8.52 12.74 -15.47
N MET A 18 -7.57 13.65 -15.27
CA MET A 18 -7.82 14.97 -14.69
C MET A 18 -8.77 15.79 -15.58
N GLN A 19 -8.54 15.81 -16.87
CA GLN A 19 -9.42 16.50 -17.84
C GLN A 19 -10.82 15.87 -17.88
N ALA A 20 -10.93 14.55 -17.86
CA ALA A 20 -12.20 13.84 -17.81
C ALA A 20 -12.99 14.15 -16.51
N ALA A 21 -12.28 14.35 -15.40
CA ALA A 21 -12.88 14.78 -14.14
C ALA A 21 -13.28 16.27 -14.12
N GLY A 22 -12.94 17.02 -15.16
CA GLY A 22 -13.24 18.45 -15.26
C GLY A 22 -12.43 19.33 -14.30
N LEU A 23 -11.29 18.84 -13.83
CA LEU A 23 -10.43 19.57 -12.89
C LEU A 23 -9.25 20.22 -13.61
N THR A 24 -8.96 21.45 -13.21
CA THR A 24 -7.75 22.15 -13.61
C THR A 24 -6.57 21.75 -12.72
N ARG A 25 -5.37 21.96 -13.21
CA ARG A 25 -4.14 21.72 -12.42
C ARG A 25 -4.12 22.53 -11.12
N LYS A 26 -4.63 23.75 -11.17
CA LYS A 26 -4.75 24.63 -10.00
C LYS A 26 -5.72 24.09 -8.95
N GLU A 27 -6.87 23.61 -9.39
CA GLU A 27 -7.85 22.99 -8.48
C GLU A 27 -7.32 21.71 -7.86
N LEU A 28 -6.54 20.94 -8.62
CA LEU A 28 -5.89 19.74 -8.12
C LEU A 28 -4.81 20.07 -7.10
N ASP A 29 -3.99 21.11 -7.34
CA ASP A 29 -3.03 21.62 -6.34
C ASP A 29 -3.74 21.98 -5.03
N GLN A 30 -4.88 22.65 -5.10
CA GLN A 30 -5.68 23.01 -3.93
C GLN A 30 -6.22 21.80 -3.18
N ARG A 31 -6.74 20.81 -3.89
CA ARG A 31 -7.24 19.55 -3.29
C ARG A 31 -6.15 18.75 -2.60
N LEU A 32 -4.96 18.78 -3.14
CA LEU A 32 -3.79 18.11 -2.56
C LEU A 32 -3.17 18.87 -1.41
N GLY A 33 -3.58 20.13 -1.18
CA GLY A 33 -2.90 21.01 -0.23
C GLY A 33 -1.47 21.32 -0.65
N ALA A 34 -1.16 21.20 -1.93
CA ALA A 34 0.15 21.47 -2.50
C ALA A 34 0.30 22.95 -2.87
N GLY A 35 1.54 23.39 -3.00
CA GLY A 35 1.82 24.74 -3.49
C GLY A 35 1.39 24.93 -4.96
N PRO A 36 1.20 26.17 -5.40
CA PRO A 36 0.79 26.48 -6.76
C PRO A 36 1.83 25.96 -7.77
N GLY A 37 1.36 25.33 -8.83
CA GLY A 37 2.21 24.78 -9.88
C GLY A 37 2.85 23.42 -9.58
N TYR A 38 2.54 22.79 -8.44
CA TYR A 38 3.05 21.47 -8.09
C TYR A 38 2.65 20.42 -9.13
N ILE A 39 1.38 20.33 -9.47
CA ILE A 39 0.87 19.38 -10.47
C ILE A 39 1.47 19.67 -11.84
N SER A 40 1.62 20.94 -12.21
CA SER A 40 2.28 21.31 -13.46
C SER A 40 3.71 20.79 -13.52
N GLN A 41 4.48 20.88 -12.45
CA GLN A 41 5.85 20.38 -12.40
C GLN A 41 5.92 18.87 -12.51
N VAL A 42 5.00 18.16 -11.87
CA VAL A 42 4.90 16.69 -11.96
C VAL A 42 4.50 16.25 -13.37
N LEU A 43 3.47 16.87 -13.96
CA LEU A 43 2.96 16.48 -15.27
C LEU A 43 3.88 16.88 -16.43
N THR A 44 4.67 17.94 -16.28
CA THR A 44 5.63 18.37 -17.32
C THR A 44 7.00 17.68 -17.22
N GLY A 45 7.19 16.84 -16.19
CA GLY A 45 8.46 16.14 -15.97
C GLY A 45 9.56 17.01 -15.36
N ARG A 46 9.25 18.25 -14.93
CA ARG A 46 10.19 19.08 -14.16
C ARG A 46 10.45 18.53 -12.77
N MET A 47 9.46 17.83 -12.23
CA MET A 47 9.57 17.05 -11.00
C MET A 47 9.40 15.58 -11.35
N GLU A 48 10.24 14.74 -10.78
CA GLU A 48 10.15 13.28 -10.94
C GLU A 48 8.79 12.74 -10.50
N LEU A 49 8.14 11.97 -11.36
CA LEU A 49 6.88 11.30 -11.03
C LEU A 49 7.15 10.12 -10.10
N LYS A 50 6.79 10.26 -8.85
CA LYS A 50 6.87 9.19 -7.85
C LYS A 50 5.53 8.49 -7.71
N PHE A 51 5.56 7.22 -7.31
CA PHE A 51 4.35 6.43 -7.09
C PHE A 51 3.36 7.11 -6.13
N ARG A 52 3.85 7.73 -5.06
CA ARG A 52 3.01 8.50 -4.13
C ARG A 52 2.28 9.66 -4.81
N HIS A 53 2.88 10.28 -5.84
CA HIS A 53 2.21 11.35 -6.59
C HIS A 53 1.03 10.81 -7.38
N ILE A 54 1.20 9.65 -8.01
CA ILE A 54 0.13 8.96 -8.72
C ILE A 54 -1.03 8.67 -7.78
N LEU A 55 -0.76 8.04 -6.63
CA LEU A 55 -1.81 7.71 -5.65
C LEU A 55 -2.50 8.95 -5.09
N ALA A 56 -1.76 10.02 -4.81
CA ALA A 56 -2.33 11.27 -4.30
C ALA A 56 -3.26 11.92 -5.34
N ILE A 57 -2.84 11.97 -6.60
CA ILE A 57 -3.63 12.52 -7.70
C ILE A 57 -4.90 11.68 -7.90
N LEU A 58 -4.79 10.37 -7.99
CA LEU A 58 -5.93 9.47 -8.17
C LEU A 58 -6.94 9.59 -7.03
N ARG A 59 -6.46 9.68 -5.79
CA ARG A 59 -7.32 9.90 -4.63
C ARG A 59 -8.05 11.25 -4.70
N ALA A 60 -7.37 12.32 -5.11
CA ALA A 60 -7.98 13.64 -5.26
C ALA A 60 -9.00 13.68 -6.40
N LEU A 61 -8.85 12.83 -7.41
CA LEU A 61 -9.78 12.67 -8.54
C LEU A 61 -10.91 11.66 -8.25
N ASP A 62 -10.88 11.00 -7.10
CA ASP A 62 -11.79 9.91 -6.74
C ASP A 62 -11.75 8.74 -7.73
N VAL A 63 -10.57 8.44 -8.23
CA VAL A 63 -10.30 7.35 -9.16
C VAL A 63 -9.59 6.21 -8.44
N GLU A 64 -10.13 5.02 -8.58
CA GLU A 64 -9.52 3.83 -8.00
C GLU A 64 -8.19 3.50 -8.71
N PRO A 65 -7.09 3.33 -7.97
CA PRO A 65 -5.78 3.02 -8.55
C PRO A 65 -5.78 1.78 -9.45
N SER A 66 -6.58 0.79 -9.11
CA SER A 66 -6.70 -0.45 -9.90
C SER A 66 -7.14 -0.16 -11.34
N ILE A 67 -8.12 0.72 -11.53
CA ILE A 67 -8.63 1.13 -12.84
C ILE A 67 -7.54 1.87 -13.62
N PHE A 68 -6.82 2.77 -12.98
CA PHE A 68 -5.72 3.50 -13.61
C PHE A 68 -4.63 2.56 -14.12
N PHE A 69 -4.14 1.67 -13.26
CA PHE A 69 -3.09 0.73 -13.65
C PHE A 69 -3.56 -0.31 -14.65
N GLN A 70 -4.81 -0.70 -14.63
CA GLN A 70 -5.41 -1.57 -15.62
C GLN A 70 -5.48 -0.91 -17.01
N THR A 71 -5.76 0.38 -17.04
CA THR A 71 -5.76 1.17 -18.28
C THR A 71 -4.33 1.39 -18.79
N LEU A 72 -3.39 1.63 -17.88
CA LEU A 72 -1.98 1.81 -18.23
C LEU A 72 -1.35 0.52 -18.75
N TYR A 73 -1.70 -0.61 -18.15
CA TYR A 73 -1.20 -1.94 -18.49
C TYR A 73 -2.36 -2.89 -18.81
N PRO A 74 -2.99 -2.71 -19.99
CA PRO A 74 -4.04 -3.63 -20.40
C PRO A 74 -3.44 -5.02 -20.64
N GLY A 75 -3.84 -5.97 -19.85
CA GLY A 75 -3.41 -7.36 -19.97
C GLY A 75 -4.51 -8.28 -19.50
N ASP A 76 -4.49 -9.51 -19.98
CA ASP A 76 -5.34 -10.57 -19.45
C ASP A 76 -4.95 -10.80 -17.99
N ARG A 77 -5.75 -10.28 -17.08
CA ARG A 77 -5.56 -10.54 -15.65
C ARG A 77 -6.30 -11.80 -15.27
N PRO A 78 -5.60 -12.72 -14.62
CA PRO A 78 -6.29 -13.81 -13.95
C PRO A 78 -7.27 -13.23 -12.91
N SER A 79 -8.47 -13.74 -12.92
CA SER A 79 -9.61 -13.20 -12.16
C SER A 79 -9.59 -13.52 -10.66
N SER A 80 -8.52 -14.12 -10.16
CA SER A 80 -8.36 -14.42 -8.74
C SER A 80 -6.97 -14.07 -8.25
N ASP A 81 -6.86 -13.63 -6.99
CA ASP A 81 -5.58 -13.30 -6.35
C ASP A 81 -4.59 -14.45 -6.41
N GLN A 82 -5.09 -15.68 -6.34
CA GLN A 82 -4.29 -16.90 -6.44
C GLN A 82 -3.69 -17.07 -7.83
N ALA A 83 -4.45 -16.81 -8.88
CA ALA A 83 -3.98 -16.87 -10.26
C ALA A 83 -3.00 -15.73 -10.59
N VAL A 84 -3.17 -14.55 -9.99
CA VAL A 84 -2.20 -13.44 -10.08
C VAL A 84 -0.87 -13.86 -9.45
N MET A 85 -0.92 -14.50 -8.29
CA MET A 85 0.28 -14.95 -7.59
C MET A 85 0.99 -16.08 -8.37
N GLU A 86 0.26 -17.02 -8.91
CA GLU A 86 0.83 -18.09 -9.75
C GLU A 86 1.50 -17.53 -11.00
N GLU A 87 0.87 -16.60 -11.68
CA GLU A 87 1.45 -15.96 -12.86
C GLU A 87 2.68 -15.14 -12.51
N PHE A 88 2.65 -14.42 -11.39
CA PHE A 88 3.81 -13.70 -10.87
C PHE A 88 4.98 -14.65 -10.58
N LEU A 89 4.73 -15.75 -9.88
CA LEU A 89 5.74 -16.75 -9.57
C LEU A 89 6.32 -17.42 -10.83
N LYS A 90 5.49 -17.72 -11.83
CA LYS A 90 5.96 -18.25 -13.11
C LYS A 90 6.90 -17.28 -13.82
N ARG A 91 6.54 -16.00 -13.86
CA ARG A 91 7.38 -14.96 -14.47
C ARG A 91 8.67 -14.77 -13.69
N PHE A 92 8.59 -14.78 -12.39
CA PHE A 92 9.74 -14.63 -11.48
C PHE A 92 10.72 -15.79 -11.64
N GLN A 93 10.24 -17.03 -11.74
CA GLN A 93 11.05 -18.22 -12.02
C GLN A 93 11.72 -18.13 -13.39
N LYS A 94 11.00 -17.65 -14.41
CA LYS A 94 11.52 -17.48 -15.77
C LYS A 94 12.66 -16.46 -15.85
N LEU A 95 12.72 -15.49 -14.96
CA LEU A 95 13.79 -14.50 -14.84
C LEU A 95 15.05 -15.06 -14.15
N GLY A 96 15.06 -16.32 -13.74
CA GLY A 96 16.21 -16.97 -13.13
C GLY A 96 16.38 -16.70 -11.63
N PHE A 97 15.51 -15.95 -11.01
CA PHE A 97 15.55 -15.68 -9.57
C PHE A 97 15.10 -16.88 -8.70
N GLY A 98 14.48 -17.90 -9.30
CA GLY A 98 14.05 -19.11 -8.61
C GLY A 98 14.95 -20.33 -8.86
N ALA A 99 15.99 -20.22 -9.68
CA ALA A 99 16.86 -21.35 -10.04
C ALA A 99 18.05 -21.51 -9.09
N SER A 100 18.32 -20.56 -8.23
CA SER A 100 19.29 -20.73 -7.17
C SER A 100 18.57 -21.44 -6.02
N SER A 101 19.09 -22.58 -5.63
CA SER A 101 18.73 -23.38 -4.46
C SER A 101 18.59 -22.49 -3.20
N ALA A 102 17.56 -21.65 -3.21
CA ALA A 102 17.03 -21.14 -1.97
C ALA A 102 16.56 -22.38 -1.22
N PRO A 103 17.00 -22.59 0.02
CA PRO A 103 16.42 -23.63 0.83
C PRO A 103 14.90 -23.40 0.76
N GLN A 104 14.20 -24.36 0.20
CA GLN A 104 12.75 -24.38 0.34
C GLN A 104 12.48 -24.18 1.82
N PRO A 105 11.67 -23.19 2.20
CA PRO A 105 11.24 -23.15 3.57
C PRO A 105 10.73 -24.54 3.88
N PRO A 106 11.17 -25.15 4.98
CA PRO A 106 10.73 -26.49 5.30
C PRO A 106 9.23 -26.46 5.18
N ALA A 107 8.67 -27.44 4.47
CA ALA A 107 7.24 -27.58 4.34
C ALA A 107 6.69 -27.56 5.75
N VAL A 108 6.19 -26.41 6.17
CA VAL A 108 5.64 -26.23 7.51
C VAL A 108 4.39 -27.09 7.50
N ASP A 109 4.43 -28.17 8.26
CA ASP A 109 3.26 -29.01 8.46
C ASP A 109 2.11 -28.08 8.92
N PRO A 110 0.94 -28.13 8.27
CA PRO A 110 -0.20 -27.31 8.67
C PRO A 110 -0.49 -27.35 10.18
N ARG A 111 -0.20 -28.48 10.81
CA ARG A 111 -0.30 -28.66 12.25
C ARG A 111 0.73 -27.85 13.05
N GLU A 112 1.91 -27.68 12.50
CA GLU A 112 2.95 -26.83 13.11
C GLU A 112 2.61 -25.36 12.97
N LEU A 113 2.05 -24.96 11.84
CA LEU A 113 1.56 -23.61 11.63
C LEU A 113 0.41 -23.26 12.60
N GLU A 114 -0.53 -24.19 12.81
CA GLU A 114 -1.59 -24.00 13.81
C GLU A 114 -1.05 -23.84 15.22
N ARG A 115 -0.04 -24.62 15.60
CA ARG A 115 0.62 -24.50 16.91
C ARG A 115 1.31 -23.15 17.07
N LEU A 116 2.01 -22.67 16.04
CA LEU A 116 2.66 -21.36 16.06
C LEU A 116 1.64 -20.21 16.17
N VAL A 117 0.54 -20.30 15.44
CA VAL A 117 -0.54 -19.31 15.49
C VAL A 117 -1.21 -19.33 16.87
N GLN A 118 -1.50 -20.50 17.43
CA GLN A 118 -2.09 -20.62 18.76
C GLN A 118 -1.11 -20.12 19.84
N SER A 119 0.17 -20.42 19.73
CA SER A 119 1.18 -19.92 20.63
C SER A 119 1.31 -18.40 20.59
N ALA A 120 1.27 -17.81 19.39
CA ALA A 120 1.30 -16.35 19.21
C ALA A 120 0.03 -15.69 19.79
N VAL A 121 -1.13 -16.29 19.58
CA VAL A 121 -2.41 -15.79 20.13
C VAL A 121 -2.41 -15.88 21.65
N GLN A 122 -1.95 -16.97 22.24
CA GLN A 122 -1.85 -17.11 23.70
C GLN A 122 -0.84 -16.13 24.29
N ALA A 123 0.29 -15.90 23.65
CA ALA A 123 1.25 -14.90 24.10
C ALA A 123 0.65 -13.47 24.05
N ALA A 124 -0.10 -13.16 23.01
CA ALA A 124 -0.77 -11.87 22.89
C ALA A 124 -1.91 -11.70 23.90
N LEU A 125 -2.64 -12.79 24.24
CA LEU A 125 -3.68 -12.78 25.24
C LEU A 125 -3.11 -12.79 26.67
N GLY A 126 -1.99 -13.46 26.90
CA GLY A 126 -1.28 -13.46 28.18
C GLY A 126 -0.78 -12.08 28.56
N ASP A 127 -0.33 -11.31 27.60
CA ASP A 127 0.14 -9.95 27.82
C ASP A 127 -1.00 -8.97 28.14
N ARG A 128 -2.23 -9.28 27.75
CA ARG A 128 -3.41 -8.48 28.09
C ARG A 128 -3.98 -8.76 29.48
N THR A 129 -3.76 -9.94 30.02
CA THR A 129 -4.23 -10.30 31.36
C THR A 129 -3.30 -9.82 32.46
N ASP A 130 -2.12 -9.41 32.10
CA ASP A 130 -1.10 -8.91 33.02
C ASP A 130 -1.06 -7.38 33.12
N ALA A 131 -2.06 -6.69 32.59
CA ALA A 131 -2.27 -5.31 32.92
C ALA A 131 -2.79 -5.25 34.35
N PRO A 132 -1.98 -4.87 35.32
CA PRO A 132 -2.43 -4.76 36.68
C PRO A 132 -3.48 -3.66 36.74
N ALA A 133 -4.67 -4.03 37.00
CA ALA A 133 -5.63 -3.10 37.52
C ALA A 133 -5.21 -2.69 38.96
N LYS A 134 -3.99 -2.23 39.07
CA LYS A 134 -3.44 -1.74 40.30
C LYS A 134 -3.61 -0.26 40.31
N ASP A 135 -3.98 0.18 41.43
CA ASP A 135 -3.76 1.52 41.90
C ASP A 135 -4.88 2.49 41.82
N SER A 136 -6.08 2.00 41.88
CA SER A 136 -7.12 2.84 42.45
C SER A 136 -7.17 2.78 43.98
N LYS A 137 -6.21 2.12 44.61
CA LYS A 137 -6.24 1.94 46.09
C LYS A 137 -5.45 2.98 46.87
N ASP A 138 -4.67 3.82 46.22
CA ASP A 138 -3.86 4.79 46.93
C ASP A 138 -4.36 6.20 46.88
N LEU A 139 -5.59 6.37 46.47
CA LEU A 139 -6.32 7.60 46.74
C LEU A 139 -7.05 7.47 48.09
N LYS A 140 -6.32 7.15 49.10
CA LYS A 140 -6.72 7.55 50.41
C LYS A 140 -6.49 9.03 50.52
N ASP A 141 -7.53 9.75 50.40
CA ASP A 141 -7.54 11.10 50.92
C ASP A 141 -7.01 11.09 52.33
N PRO A 142 -5.99 11.81 52.62
CA PRO A 142 -5.72 12.16 54.01
C PRO A 142 -6.86 13.06 54.41
N LYS A 143 -7.85 12.47 54.97
CA LYS A 143 -8.70 13.27 55.82
C LYS A 143 -7.81 13.88 56.85
N ASP A 144 -7.42 15.08 56.59
CA ASP A 144 -7.21 15.87 57.71
C ASP A 144 -8.43 15.88 58.55
N ALA A 145 -8.32 15.40 59.67
CA ALA A 145 -9.17 15.82 60.71
C ALA A 145 -8.77 17.23 61.06
N GLY A 146 -9.52 18.16 60.60
CA GLY A 146 -9.30 19.55 60.97
C GLY A 146 -9.38 19.78 62.47
#